data_9acf6bca46b91f6cceee1f44f9c0e60f
#
_entry.id   9acf6bca46b91f6cceee1f44f9c0e60f
#
_cell.length_a   1.000
_cell.length_b   1.000
_cell.length_c   1.000
_cell.angle_alpha   90.00
_cell.angle_beta   90.00
_cell.angle_gamma   90.00
#
_symmetry.space_group_name_H-M   'P 1'
#
loop_
_entity.id
_entity.type
_entity.pdbx_description
1 polymer ?
#
loop_
_entity_poly.entity_id
_entity_poly.type
_entity_poly.pdbx_seq_one_letter_code
_entity_poly.pdbx_strand_id
1 'polypeptide(L)'
;WARSMGGNYMGVFAFYISSPLSFLTLLFPVSKMPVAIEIITVLKIGLCSLTFVIYANYLRRKYNGQRYFALLISAIGYAFMSYTMVYSLSIMWLDGVIFLPLVLLGAEKILDGKRGICFIICYALLCMSNYYTGYMVGIFTGLYFLIMWIRDYNAHSSRQHVSGHSSISEVYSNKEHWNSIFE
;
A
#
# COMPACT_ATOMS: atom_id res chain seq x y z
N TRP A 1 2.55 -24.15 -29.79
CA TRP A 1 3.03 -25.51 -30.06
C TRP A 1 3.89 -26.11 -28.93
N ALA A 2 4.39 -25.34 -27.97
CA ALA A 2 5.25 -25.82 -26.89
C ALA A 2 4.50 -26.61 -25.79
N ARG A 3 3.16 -26.68 -25.81
CA ARG A 3 2.36 -27.51 -24.90
C ARG A 3 1.61 -28.56 -25.71
N SER A 4 2.05 -29.78 -25.61
CA SER A 4 1.57 -30.97 -26.36
C SER A 4 0.09 -31.33 -26.14
N MET A 5 -0.64 -30.63 -25.26
CA MET A 5 -2.05 -30.93 -24.94
C MET A 5 -2.98 -29.70 -25.01
N GLY A 6 -2.64 -28.65 -25.77
CA GLY A 6 -3.53 -27.50 -25.96
C GLY A 6 -3.84 -26.76 -24.66
N GLY A 7 -2.87 -26.09 -24.07
CA GLY A 7 -3.08 -25.26 -22.89
C GLY A 7 -3.88 -24.01 -23.22
N ASN A 8 -4.71 -23.53 -22.26
CA ASN A 8 -5.43 -22.26 -22.38
C ASN A 8 -4.44 -21.09 -22.53
N TYR A 9 -4.33 -20.54 -23.75
CA TYR A 9 -3.45 -19.42 -24.06
C TYR A 9 -3.76 -18.18 -23.22
N MET A 10 -5.04 -17.92 -22.97
CA MET A 10 -5.48 -16.78 -22.15
C MET A 10 -4.96 -16.88 -20.71
N GLY A 11 -4.93 -18.09 -20.14
CA GLY A 11 -4.36 -18.29 -18.80
C GLY A 11 -2.84 -18.03 -18.75
N VAL A 12 -2.12 -18.46 -19.79
CA VAL A 12 -0.66 -18.21 -19.90
C VAL A 12 -0.38 -16.73 -20.13
N PHE A 13 -1.16 -16.08 -20.98
CA PHE A 13 -1.05 -14.65 -21.25
C PHE A 13 -1.32 -13.84 -19.97
N ALA A 14 -2.43 -14.10 -19.28
CA ALA A 14 -2.79 -13.40 -18.05
C ALA A 14 -1.78 -13.63 -16.92
N PHE A 15 -1.08 -14.75 -16.92
CA PHE A 15 -0.13 -15.10 -15.87
C PHE A 15 1.28 -14.56 -16.11
N TYR A 16 1.77 -14.57 -17.36
CA TYR A 16 3.17 -14.23 -17.67
C TYR A 16 3.36 -12.90 -18.39
N ILE A 17 2.42 -12.46 -19.21
CA ILE A 17 2.61 -11.36 -20.17
C ILE A 17 1.84 -10.10 -19.77
N SER A 18 0.84 -10.21 -18.90
CA SER A 18 -0.09 -9.15 -18.54
C SER A 18 0.56 -7.98 -17.75
N SER A 19 1.81 -8.14 -17.27
CA SER A 19 2.53 -7.08 -16.59
C SER A 19 2.92 -5.96 -17.55
N PRO A 20 2.60 -4.67 -17.25
CA PRO A 20 3.00 -3.54 -18.10
C PRO A 20 4.52 -3.42 -18.28
N LEU A 21 5.30 -3.82 -17.27
CA LEU A 21 6.77 -3.81 -17.34
C LEU A 21 7.34 -4.95 -18.19
N SER A 22 6.58 -6.04 -18.39
CA SER A 22 7.00 -7.14 -19.26
C SER A 22 7.01 -6.74 -20.73
N PHE A 23 6.26 -5.70 -21.15
CA PHE A 23 6.33 -5.19 -22.51
C PHE A 23 7.70 -4.59 -22.89
N LEU A 24 8.53 -4.23 -21.90
CA LEU A 24 9.91 -3.82 -22.18
C LEU A 24 10.73 -4.93 -22.83
N THR A 25 10.37 -6.21 -22.64
CA THR A 25 11.06 -7.33 -23.32
C THR A 25 10.97 -7.25 -24.83
N LEU A 26 9.92 -6.62 -25.37
CA LEU A 26 9.72 -6.45 -26.81
C LEU A 26 10.79 -5.56 -27.48
N LEU A 27 11.49 -4.75 -26.70
CA LEU A 27 12.59 -3.90 -27.20
C LEU A 27 13.88 -4.69 -27.48
N PHE A 28 13.96 -5.94 -27.00
CA PHE A 28 15.15 -6.76 -27.13
C PHE A 28 14.96 -7.88 -28.15
N PRO A 29 15.96 -8.19 -28.97
CA PRO A 29 15.92 -9.34 -29.88
C PRO A 29 15.94 -10.64 -29.08
N VAL A 30 15.32 -11.71 -29.63
CA VAL A 30 15.18 -13.02 -28.98
C VAL A 30 16.51 -13.60 -28.49
N SER A 31 17.62 -13.35 -29.21
CA SER A 31 18.95 -13.81 -28.82
C SER A 31 19.49 -13.17 -27.53
N LYS A 32 18.97 -12.00 -27.12
CA LYS A 32 19.39 -11.27 -25.92
C LYS A 32 18.34 -11.34 -24.79
N MET A 33 17.36 -12.23 -24.87
CA MET A 33 16.30 -12.40 -23.87
C MET A 33 16.83 -12.60 -22.41
N PRO A 34 17.87 -13.40 -22.13
CA PRO A 34 18.38 -13.55 -20.77
C PRO A 34 18.83 -12.22 -20.17
N VAL A 35 19.55 -11.41 -20.97
CA VAL A 35 20.03 -10.08 -20.54
C VAL A 35 18.86 -9.12 -20.33
N ALA A 36 17.83 -9.18 -21.17
CA ALA A 36 16.63 -8.38 -21.00
C ALA A 36 15.91 -8.69 -19.68
N ILE A 37 15.82 -9.96 -19.31
CA ILE A 37 15.22 -10.40 -18.06
C ILE A 37 16.00 -9.87 -16.85
N GLU A 38 17.32 -9.93 -16.86
CA GLU A 38 18.17 -9.38 -15.80
C GLU A 38 17.96 -7.87 -15.63
N ILE A 39 17.98 -7.12 -16.73
CA ILE A 39 17.76 -5.67 -16.71
C ILE A 39 16.38 -5.32 -16.13
N ILE A 40 15.34 -6.03 -16.56
CA ILE A 40 13.98 -5.81 -16.07
C ILE A 40 13.87 -6.16 -14.58
N THR A 41 14.53 -7.21 -14.11
CA THR A 41 14.54 -7.59 -12.71
C THR A 41 15.18 -6.50 -11.84
N VAL A 42 16.35 -6.00 -12.24
CA VAL A 42 17.02 -4.89 -11.55
C VAL A 42 16.15 -3.63 -11.53
N LEU A 43 15.53 -3.32 -12.66
CA LEU A 43 14.60 -2.19 -12.78
C LEU A 43 13.40 -2.35 -11.82
N LYS A 44 12.80 -3.53 -11.73
CA LYS A 44 11.68 -3.82 -10.82
C LYS A 44 12.09 -3.69 -9.36
N ILE A 45 13.27 -4.17 -8.97
CA ILE A 45 13.80 -4.00 -7.60
C ILE A 45 13.97 -2.50 -7.27
N GLY A 46 14.50 -1.72 -8.20
CA GLY A 46 14.60 -0.26 -8.05
C GLY A 46 13.23 0.41 -7.90
N LEU A 47 12.23 -0.04 -8.67
CA LEU A 47 10.84 0.44 -8.57
C LEU A 47 10.19 0.07 -7.23
N CYS A 48 10.48 -1.11 -6.66
CA CYS A 48 10.01 -1.47 -5.32
C CYS A 48 10.48 -0.46 -4.27
N SER A 49 11.77 -0.09 -4.29
CA SER A 49 12.30 0.94 -3.39
C SER A 49 11.63 2.29 -3.60
N LEU A 50 11.49 2.72 -4.87
CA LEU A 50 10.90 4.01 -5.21
C LEU A 50 9.44 4.13 -4.74
N THR A 51 8.62 3.11 -5.01
CA THR A 51 7.20 3.12 -4.62
C THR A 51 7.03 3.11 -3.11
N PHE A 52 7.91 2.39 -2.40
CA PHE A 52 7.94 2.41 -0.95
C PHE A 52 8.35 3.78 -0.39
N VAL A 53 9.35 4.45 -0.98
CA VAL A 53 9.73 5.83 -0.59
C VAL A 53 8.55 6.79 -0.74
N ILE A 54 7.79 6.69 -1.83
CA ILE A 54 6.63 7.55 -2.07
C ILE A 54 5.58 7.35 -0.97
N TYR A 55 5.26 6.10 -0.64
CA TYR A 55 4.32 5.76 0.43
C TYR A 55 4.81 6.20 1.80
N ALA A 56 6.04 5.84 2.17
CA ALA A 56 6.61 6.16 3.47
C ALA A 56 6.80 7.68 3.67
N ASN A 57 7.14 8.43 2.60
CA ASN A 57 7.21 9.88 2.65
C ASN A 57 5.84 10.53 2.89
N TYR A 58 4.77 9.96 2.32
CA TYR A 58 3.41 10.40 2.61
C TYR A 58 3.06 10.21 4.09
N LEU A 59 3.31 9.01 4.65
CA LEU A 59 3.10 8.71 6.07
C LEU A 59 3.95 9.62 6.97
N ARG A 60 5.22 9.82 6.62
CA ARG A 60 6.12 10.71 7.35
C ARG A 60 5.57 12.12 7.46
N ARG A 61 5.04 12.66 6.36
CA ARG A 61 4.40 14.00 6.35
C ARG A 61 3.12 14.02 7.19
N LYS A 62 2.32 12.96 7.12
CA LYS A 62 1.05 12.83 7.87
C LYS A 62 1.28 12.80 9.38
N TYR A 63 2.32 12.10 9.84
CA TYR A 63 2.64 11.92 11.26
C TYR A 63 3.79 12.83 11.77
N ASN A 64 4.14 13.86 11.00
CA ASN A 64 5.16 14.85 11.35
C ASN A 64 6.54 14.27 11.70
N GLY A 65 6.91 13.14 11.08
CA GLY A 65 8.20 12.48 11.25
C GLY A 65 9.34 13.22 10.55
N GLN A 66 10.47 13.44 11.25
CA GLN A 66 11.58 14.22 10.69
C GLN A 66 12.76 13.39 10.18
N ARG A 67 12.75 12.07 10.34
CA ARG A 67 13.90 11.20 10.06
C ARG A 67 13.96 10.75 8.60
N TYR A 68 14.59 11.50 7.71
CA TYR A 68 14.82 11.11 6.31
C TYR A 68 15.71 9.88 6.18
N PHE A 69 16.72 9.75 7.04
CA PHE A 69 17.67 8.63 7.00
C PHE A 69 16.97 7.29 7.28
N ALA A 70 16.07 7.25 8.25
CA ALA A 70 15.27 6.06 8.52
C ALA A 70 14.38 5.66 7.32
N LEU A 71 13.84 6.64 6.59
CA LEU A 71 13.05 6.37 5.39
C LEU A 71 13.90 5.71 4.29
N LEU A 72 15.12 6.17 4.07
CA LEU A 72 16.02 5.57 3.08
C LEU A 72 16.42 4.14 3.43
N ILE A 73 16.79 3.90 4.70
CA ILE A 73 17.12 2.54 5.17
C ILE A 73 15.92 1.60 5.00
N SER A 74 14.72 2.05 5.38
CA SER A 74 13.51 1.24 5.24
C SER A 74 13.18 0.93 3.76
N ALA A 75 13.44 1.87 2.85
CA ALA A 75 13.23 1.68 1.42
C ALA A 75 14.20 0.66 0.82
N ILE A 76 15.46 0.70 1.24
CA ILE A 76 16.46 -0.30 0.85
C ILE A 76 16.06 -1.66 1.42
N GLY A 77 15.70 -1.72 2.71
CA GLY A 77 15.22 -2.95 3.35
C GLY A 77 13.99 -3.56 2.66
N TYR A 78 13.07 -2.73 2.20
CA TYR A 78 11.90 -3.18 1.43
C TYR A 78 12.29 -3.76 0.06
N ALA A 79 13.20 -3.11 -0.67
CA ALA A 79 13.67 -3.60 -1.98
C ALA A 79 14.41 -4.94 -1.86
N PHE A 80 15.22 -5.11 -0.81
CA PHE A 80 16.04 -6.28 -0.58
C PHE A 80 15.46 -7.28 0.44
N MET A 81 14.15 -7.22 0.68
CA MET A 81 13.51 -8.22 1.53
C MET A 81 13.63 -9.62 0.94
N SER A 82 13.60 -10.65 1.79
CA SER A 82 13.74 -12.05 1.40
C SER A 82 12.80 -12.47 0.26
N TYR A 83 11.55 -12.00 0.28
CA TYR A 83 10.57 -12.27 -0.77
C TYR A 83 11.06 -11.78 -2.15
N THR A 84 11.54 -10.54 -2.23
CA THR A 84 12.05 -9.95 -3.48
C THR A 84 13.25 -10.74 -4.01
N MET A 85 14.15 -11.17 -3.13
CA MET A 85 15.33 -11.94 -3.52
C MET A 85 14.96 -13.35 -4.01
N VAL A 86 14.11 -14.07 -3.30
CA VAL A 86 13.70 -15.42 -3.66
C VAL A 86 12.90 -15.44 -4.98
N TYR A 87 12.01 -14.46 -5.16
CA TYR A 87 11.17 -14.38 -6.36
C TYR A 87 11.74 -13.48 -7.47
N SER A 88 13.01 -13.07 -7.37
CA SER A 88 13.67 -12.26 -8.40
C SER A 88 13.67 -12.91 -9.79
N LEU A 89 13.76 -14.24 -9.86
CA LEU A 89 13.67 -15.01 -11.11
C LEU A 89 12.24 -15.10 -11.66
N SER A 90 11.23 -14.87 -10.83
CA SER A 90 9.82 -14.91 -11.22
C SER A 90 9.25 -13.49 -11.35
N ILE A 91 9.60 -12.83 -12.44
CA ILE A 91 9.37 -11.40 -12.71
C ILE A 91 7.93 -10.94 -12.41
N MET A 92 6.93 -11.80 -12.62
CA MET A 92 5.52 -11.51 -12.39
C MET A 92 5.14 -11.29 -10.92
N TRP A 93 5.87 -11.90 -9.97
CA TRP A 93 5.59 -11.74 -8.55
C TRP A 93 6.08 -10.39 -8.02
N LEU A 94 7.10 -9.81 -8.66
CA LEU A 94 7.66 -8.51 -8.26
C LEU A 94 6.68 -7.36 -8.51
N ASP A 95 5.75 -7.50 -9.44
CA ASP A 95 4.73 -6.47 -9.68
C ASP A 95 3.84 -6.25 -8.46
N GLY A 96 3.51 -7.32 -7.74
CA GLY A 96 2.78 -7.21 -6.48
C GLY A 96 3.51 -6.38 -5.45
N VAL A 97 4.83 -6.55 -5.34
CA VAL A 97 5.68 -5.80 -4.43
C VAL A 97 5.75 -4.32 -4.81
N ILE A 98 5.81 -4.01 -6.12
CA ILE A 98 5.83 -2.63 -6.63
C ILE A 98 4.50 -1.93 -6.33
N PHE A 99 3.37 -2.57 -6.61
CA PHE A 99 2.06 -1.93 -6.49
C PHE A 99 1.53 -1.89 -5.06
N LEU A 100 1.96 -2.78 -4.15
CA LEU A 100 1.49 -2.82 -2.76
C LEU A 100 1.62 -1.46 -2.04
N PRO A 101 2.79 -0.77 -2.03
CA PRO A 101 2.91 0.53 -1.39
C PRO A 101 2.01 1.60 -2.02
N LEU A 102 1.79 1.53 -3.34
CA LEU A 102 0.94 2.49 -4.05
C LEU A 102 -0.55 2.28 -3.74
N VAL A 103 -0.98 1.02 -3.59
CA VAL A 103 -2.35 0.68 -3.17
C VAL A 103 -2.58 1.17 -1.75
N LEU A 104 -1.62 0.94 -0.83
CA LEU A 104 -1.69 1.45 0.55
C LEU A 104 -1.69 2.97 0.60
N LEU A 105 -0.89 3.63 -0.24
CA LEU A 105 -0.93 5.09 -0.38
C LEU A 105 -2.31 5.59 -0.81
N GLY A 106 -2.93 4.89 -1.75
CA GLY A 106 -4.29 5.17 -2.19
C GLY A 106 -5.31 5.01 -1.07
N ALA A 107 -5.19 3.93 -0.27
CA ALA A 107 -6.01 3.66 0.89
C ALA A 107 -5.87 4.76 1.96
N GLU A 108 -4.65 5.16 2.30
CA GLU A 108 -4.40 6.27 3.23
C GLU A 108 -5.02 7.60 2.76
N LYS A 109 -4.95 7.88 1.45
CA LYS A 109 -5.58 9.08 0.89
C LYS A 109 -7.10 9.06 1.01
N ILE A 110 -7.73 7.89 0.88
CA ILE A 110 -9.18 7.73 1.08
C ILE A 110 -9.53 7.99 2.55
N LEU A 111 -8.77 7.43 3.49
CA LEU A 111 -8.97 7.66 4.93
C LEU A 111 -8.77 9.13 5.31
N ASP A 112 -7.93 9.86 4.60
CA ASP A 112 -7.76 11.31 4.75
C ASP A 112 -8.82 12.15 4.04
N GLY A 113 -9.90 11.54 3.55
CA GLY A 113 -11.00 12.22 2.84
C GLY A 113 -10.67 12.70 1.42
N LYS A 114 -9.54 12.25 0.84
CA LYS A 114 -9.15 12.59 -0.53
C LYS A 114 -9.80 11.65 -1.55
N ARG A 115 -9.79 12.07 -2.83
CA ARG A 115 -10.33 11.26 -3.92
C ARG A 115 -9.61 9.91 -4.05
N GLY A 116 -10.37 8.81 -4.14
CA GLY A 116 -9.85 7.44 -4.24
C GLY A 116 -9.29 7.04 -5.61
N ILE A 117 -9.12 7.98 -6.55
CA ILE A 117 -8.66 7.70 -7.93
C ILE A 117 -7.31 6.97 -7.94
N CYS A 118 -6.38 7.38 -7.08
CA CYS A 118 -5.07 6.75 -6.96
C CYS A 118 -5.19 5.27 -6.56
N PHE A 119 -6.08 4.96 -5.62
CA PHE A 119 -6.36 3.59 -5.20
C PHE A 119 -6.90 2.74 -6.34
N ILE A 120 -7.92 3.25 -7.04
CA ILE A 120 -8.58 2.53 -8.14
C ILE A 120 -7.58 2.21 -9.24
N ILE A 121 -6.79 3.19 -9.69
CA ILE A 121 -5.81 3.01 -10.76
C ILE A 121 -4.72 1.99 -10.34
N CYS A 122 -4.12 2.16 -9.17
CA CYS A 122 -3.04 1.28 -8.72
C CYS A 122 -3.52 -0.15 -8.49
N TYR A 123 -4.73 -0.32 -7.94
CA TYR A 123 -5.31 -1.63 -7.71
C TYR A 123 -5.74 -2.32 -9.03
N ALA A 124 -6.29 -1.56 -9.98
CA ALA A 124 -6.60 -2.09 -11.30
C ALA A 124 -5.34 -2.56 -12.05
N LEU A 125 -4.27 -1.76 -12.03
CA LEU A 125 -2.98 -2.14 -12.63
C LEU A 125 -2.39 -3.38 -11.96
N LEU A 126 -2.50 -3.50 -10.63
CA LEU A 126 -2.07 -4.69 -9.91
C LEU A 126 -2.86 -5.93 -10.34
N CYS A 127 -4.19 -5.85 -10.41
CA CYS A 127 -5.04 -6.96 -10.84
C CYS A 127 -4.78 -7.36 -12.30
N MET A 128 -4.48 -6.38 -13.17
CA MET A 128 -4.08 -6.65 -14.55
C MET A 128 -2.71 -7.34 -14.63
N SER A 129 -1.76 -6.94 -13.80
CA SER A 129 -0.40 -7.49 -13.82
C SER A 129 -0.35 -8.92 -13.28
N ASN A 130 -1.04 -9.18 -12.19
CA ASN A 130 -1.10 -10.50 -11.58
C ASN A 130 -2.39 -10.64 -10.73
N TYR A 131 -3.37 -11.36 -11.25
CA TYR A 131 -4.65 -11.59 -10.59
C TYR A 131 -4.51 -12.21 -9.20
N TYR A 132 -3.62 -13.18 -9.04
CA TYR A 132 -3.41 -13.88 -7.77
C TYR A 132 -2.87 -12.94 -6.68
N THR A 133 -1.85 -12.16 -7.00
CA THR A 133 -1.29 -11.16 -6.09
C THR A 133 -2.29 -10.04 -5.82
N GLY A 134 -3.06 -9.63 -6.84
CA GLY A 134 -4.14 -8.66 -6.71
C GLY A 134 -5.18 -9.10 -5.69
N TYR A 135 -5.59 -10.37 -5.72
CA TYR A 135 -6.52 -10.94 -4.75
C TYR A 135 -5.95 -10.92 -3.31
N MET A 136 -4.70 -11.33 -3.11
CA MET A 136 -4.05 -11.28 -1.80
C MET A 136 -3.94 -9.86 -1.25
N VAL A 137 -3.51 -8.90 -2.08
CA VAL A 137 -3.43 -7.49 -1.71
C VAL A 137 -4.82 -6.91 -1.43
N GLY A 138 -5.85 -7.38 -2.14
CA GLY A 138 -7.24 -6.98 -1.90
C GLY A 138 -7.73 -7.37 -0.51
N ILE A 139 -7.51 -8.63 -0.10
CA ILE A 139 -7.84 -9.10 1.25
C ILE A 139 -7.08 -8.29 2.30
N PHE A 140 -5.77 -8.12 2.11
CA PHE A 140 -4.93 -7.33 3.03
C PHE A 140 -5.42 -5.90 3.16
N THR A 141 -5.76 -5.26 2.07
CA THR A 141 -6.25 -3.88 2.05
C THR A 141 -7.63 -3.76 2.71
N GLY A 142 -8.50 -4.76 2.52
CA GLY A 142 -9.80 -4.82 3.21
C GLY A 142 -9.63 -4.91 4.73
N LEU A 143 -8.73 -5.77 5.21
CA LEU A 143 -8.39 -5.86 6.64
C LEU A 143 -7.77 -4.57 7.16
N TYR A 144 -6.91 -3.93 6.36
CA TYR A 144 -6.32 -2.64 6.70
C TYR A 144 -7.39 -1.55 6.90
N PHE A 145 -8.36 -1.43 6.00
CA PHE A 145 -9.48 -0.51 6.15
C PHE A 145 -10.31 -0.81 7.40
N LEU A 146 -10.58 -2.09 7.68
CA LEU A 146 -11.34 -2.49 8.87
C LEU A 146 -10.63 -2.06 10.17
N ILE A 147 -9.31 -2.31 10.27
CA ILE A 147 -8.52 -1.92 11.44
C ILE A 147 -8.52 -0.40 11.62
N MET A 148 -8.32 0.35 10.53
CA MET A 148 -8.32 1.81 10.58
C MET A 148 -9.69 2.37 10.95
N TRP A 149 -10.76 1.80 10.43
CA TRP A 149 -12.13 2.19 10.79
C TRP A 149 -12.44 1.94 12.26
N ILE A 150 -12.06 0.77 12.81
CA ILE A 150 -12.22 0.46 14.24
C ILE A 150 -11.42 1.43 15.09
N ARG A 151 -10.19 1.74 14.70
CA ARG A 151 -9.33 2.71 15.41
C ARG A 151 -9.98 4.09 15.47
N ASP A 152 -10.50 4.58 14.37
CA ASP A 152 -11.13 5.90 14.29
C ASP A 152 -12.45 5.93 15.06
N TYR A 153 -13.24 4.85 15.02
CA TYR A 153 -14.45 4.70 15.82
C TYR A 153 -14.15 4.79 17.32
N ASN A 154 -13.14 4.05 17.80
CA ASN A 154 -12.72 4.07 19.20
C ASN A 154 -12.16 5.45 19.62
N ALA A 155 -11.43 6.13 18.74
CA ALA A 155 -10.94 7.47 19.01
C ALA A 155 -12.08 8.51 19.13
N HIS A 156 -13.11 8.40 18.31
CA HIS A 156 -14.32 9.23 18.41
C HIS A 156 -15.09 8.96 19.70
N SER A 157 -15.29 7.69 20.07
CA SER A 157 -15.97 7.29 21.30
C SER A 157 -15.26 7.83 22.54
N SER A 158 -13.92 7.72 22.58
CA SER A 158 -13.11 8.24 23.69
C SER A 158 -13.19 9.76 23.83
N ARG A 159 -13.22 10.50 22.70
CA ARG A 159 -13.37 11.96 22.72
C ARG A 159 -14.75 12.40 23.25
N GLN A 160 -15.81 11.71 22.89
CA GLN A 160 -17.16 12.00 23.41
C GLN A 160 -17.23 11.76 24.91
N HIS A 161 -16.59 10.70 25.42
CA HIS A 161 -16.56 10.41 26.84
C HIS A 161 -15.82 11.49 27.67
N VAL A 162 -14.69 11.98 27.15
CA VAL A 162 -13.91 13.08 27.77
C VAL A 162 -14.67 14.40 27.73
N SER A 163 -15.30 14.71 26.59
CA SER A 163 -16.12 15.93 26.47
C SER A 163 -17.34 15.92 27.37
N GLY A 164 -17.99 14.76 27.54
CA GLY A 164 -19.10 14.61 28.50
C GLY A 164 -18.68 14.83 29.94
N HIS A 165 -17.48 14.33 30.32
CA HIS A 165 -16.97 14.47 31.68
C HIS A 165 -16.55 15.94 32.00
N SER A 166 -15.97 16.65 31.04
CA SER A 166 -15.62 18.06 31.21
C SER A 166 -16.86 18.95 31.35
N SER A 167 -17.91 18.70 30.58
CA SER A 167 -19.19 19.42 30.68
C SER A 167 -19.87 19.19 32.04
N ILE A 168 -19.79 17.98 32.57
CA ILE A 168 -20.35 17.65 33.89
C ILE A 168 -19.56 18.36 35.00
N SER A 169 -18.22 18.37 34.92
CA SER A 169 -17.38 19.06 35.93
C SER A 169 -17.59 20.57 35.94
N GLU A 170 -17.80 21.18 34.77
CA GLU A 170 -18.14 22.62 34.67
C GLU A 170 -19.51 22.92 35.30
N VAL A 171 -20.50 22.06 35.11
CA VAL A 171 -21.82 22.23 35.69
C VAL A 171 -21.76 22.13 37.22
N TYR A 172 -20.98 21.19 37.78
CA TYR A 172 -20.81 21.06 39.24
C TYR A 172 -20.03 22.24 39.81
N SER A 173 -18.94 22.69 39.16
CA SER A 173 -18.17 23.85 39.57
C SER A 173 -19.01 25.14 39.57
N ASN A 174 -19.86 25.30 38.58
CA ASN A 174 -20.77 26.45 38.51
C ASN A 174 -21.84 26.41 39.59
N LYS A 175 -22.32 25.22 39.97
CA LYS A 175 -23.30 25.03 41.06
C LYS A 175 -22.72 25.34 42.43
N GLU A 176 -21.47 24.99 42.70
CA GLU A 176 -20.78 25.37 43.92
C GLU A 176 -20.54 26.88 44.00
N HIS A 177 -20.21 27.53 42.88
CA HIS A 177 -20.05 28.98 42.82
C HIS A 177 -21.35 29.72 43.11
N TRP A 178 -22.50 29.24 42.65
CA TRP A 178 -23.81 29.81 42.96
C TRP A 178 -24.15 29.67 44.45
N ASN A 179 -23.86 28.54 45.07
CA ASN A 179 -24.13 28.34 46.50
C ASN A 179 -23.31 29.28 47.40
N SER A 180 -22.06 29.58 47.03
CA SER A 180 -21.19 30.53 47.78
C SER A 180 -21.60 32.03 47.66
N ILE A 181 -22.49 32.38 46.76
CA ILE A 181 -23.01 33.75 46.60
C ILE A 181 -24.28 33.95 47.50
N PHE A 182 -24.94 32.88 47.91
CA PHE A 182 -26.18 32.97 48.72
C PHE A 182 -26.00 32.62 50.19
N GLU A 183 -24.74 32.37 50.67
CA GLU A 183 -24.35 32.36 52.08
C GLU A 183 -23.72 33.73 52.46
#